data_48e119e8b6e17b6f8c6ba85ad172d459
#
_entry.id   48e119e8b6e17b6f8c6ba85ad172d459
#
_cell.length_a   1.000
_cell.length_b   1.000
_cell.length_c   1.000
_cell.angle_alpha   90.00
_cell.angle_beta   90.00
_cell.angle_gamma   90.00
#
_symmetry.space_group_name_H-M   'P 1'
#
loop_
_entity.id
_entity.type
_entity.pdbx_description
1 polymer ?
#
loop_
_entity_poly.entity_id
_entity_poly.type
_entity_poly.pdbx_seq_one_letter_code
_entity_poly.pdbx_strand_id
1 'polypeptide(L)'
;MEAVKTLIDRYGLADPATQDIGVFTNPILQQLYDQLVADGSNSLADALRVGAAIEEIDILDLEERIAQTDKADIQLVYENLMTGSRNHLRAFTSTLGKQTGDIYQPQYLDPIAYEVIVTSPTETGSGGQGRGQRQGQ
;
A
#
# COMPACT_ATOMS: atom_id res chain seq x y z
N MET A 1 0.69 6.39 -7.82
CA MET A 1 0.88 7.87 -7.69
C MET A 1 0.13 8.65 -8.76
N GLU A 2 0.23 8.33 -10.05
CA GLU A 2 -0.47 9.06 -11.13
C GLU A 2 -2.01 9.07 -10.98
N ALA A 3 -2.60 7.96 -10.56
CA ALA A 3 -4.05 7.87 -10.33
C ALA A 3 -4.54 8.81 -9.23
N VAL A 4 -3.79 8.94 -8.13
CA VAL A 4 -4.10 9.88 -7.04
C VAL A 4 -3.97 11.33 -7.53
N LYS A 5 -2.91 11.65 -8.27
CA LYS A 5 -2.74 12.98 -8.87
C LYS A 5 -3.90 13.34 -9.81
N THR A 6 -4.36 12.38 -10.61
CA THR A 6 -5.53 12.58 -11.48
C THR A 6 -6.80 12.94 -10.69
N LEU A 7 -7.00 12.34 -9.51
CA LEU A 7 -8.12 12.70 -8.63
C LEU A 7 -7.93 14.11 -8.05
N ILE A 8 -6.73 14.45 -7.55
CA ILE A 8 -6.41 15.79 -7.04
C ILE A 8 -6.75 16.85 -8.08
N ASP A 9 -6.28 16.67 -9.32
CA ASP A 9 -6.53 17.58 -10.44
C ASP A 9 -8.03 17.65 -10.79
N ARG A 10 -8.72 16.49 -10.82
CA ARG A 10 -10.16 16.40 -11.13
C ARG A 10 -11.02 17.16 -10.12
N TYR A 11 -10.68 17.07 -8.85
CA TYR A 11 -11.43 17.73 -7.78
C TYR A 11 -10.92 19.14 -7.46
N GLY A 12 -9.94 19.63 -8.21
CA GLY A 12 -9.40 20.99 -8.05
C GLY A 12 -8.72 21.22 -6.70
N LEU A 13 -8.12 20.17 -6.14
CA LEU A 13 -7.43 20.23 -4.86
C LEU A 13 -5.98 20.69 -5.05
N ALA A 14 -5.42 21.34 -4.02
CA ALA A 14 -4.00 21.63 -4.00
C ALA A 14 -3.20 20.31 -3.80
N ASP A 15 -2.22 20.07 -4.66
CA ASP A 15 -1.33 18.92 -4.51
C ASP A 15 -0.40 19.16 -3.31
N PRO A 16 -0.45 18.30 -2.27
CA PRO A 16 0.40 18.44 -1.09
C PRO A 16 1.83 17.88 -1.30
N ALA A 17 2.09 17.23 -2.44
CA ALA A 17 3.38 16.61 -2.70
C ALA A 17 4.49 17.66 -2.83
N THR A 18 5.63 17.36 -2.24
CA THR A 18 6.85 18.15 -2.42
C THR A 18 7.66 17.63 -3.62
N GLN A 19 8.65 18.42 -4.08
CA GLN A 19 9.58 17.98 -5.13
C GLN A 19 10.74 17.13 -4.57
N ASP A 20 10.94 17.15 -3.25
CA ASP A 20 12.05 16.50 -2.60
C ASP A 20 11.61 15.14 -2.03
N ILE A 21 12.41 14.10 -2.31
CA ILE A 21 12.14 12.74 -1.82
C ILE A 21 12.32 12.71 -0.29
N GLY A 22 11.33 12.15 0.41
CA GLY A 22 11.35 12.02 1.87
C GLY A 22 11.03 13.30 2.62
N VAL A 23 10.56 14.33 1.93
CA VAL A 23 10.11 15.58 2.54
C VAL A 23 8.59 15.68 2.47
N PHE A 24 7.95 15.79 3.62
CA PHE A 24 6.50 15.89 3.76
C PHE A 24 6.11 17.21 4.41
N THR A 25 5.07 17.87 3.87
CA THR A 25 4.51 19.10 4.47
C THR A 25 3.75 18.82 5.77
N ASN A 26 3.23 17.61 5.92
CA ASN A 26 2.56 17.18 7.14
C ASN A 26 3.62 16.72 8.17
N PRO A 27 3.72 17.36 9.35
CA PRO A 27 4.76 17.05 10.33
C PRO A 27 4.61 15.64 10.94
N ILE A 28 3.39 15.10 11.00
CA ILE A 28 3.15 13.72 11.49
C ILE A 28 3.71 12.71 10.49
N LEU A 29 3.48 12.92 9.20
CA LEU A 29 4.03 12.06 8.15
C LEU A 29 5.56 12.19 8.08
N GLN A 30 6.12 13.39 8.27
CA GLN A 30 7.57 13.57 8.31
C GLN A 30 8.18 12.80 9.47
N GLN A 31 7.61 12.92 10.66
CA GLN A 31 8.09 12.19 11.84
C GLN A 31 8.01 10.68 11.66
N LEU A 32 6.91 10.18 11.10
CA LEU A 32 6.74 8.75 10.80
C LEU A 32 7.80 8.28 9.80
N TYR A 33 8.01 9.04 8.73
CA TYR A 33 9.04 8.73 7.73
C TYR A 33 10.44 8.65 8.36
N ASP A 34 10.83 9.64 9.15
CA ASP A 34 12.14 9.70 9.79
C ASP A 34 12.35 8.50 10.73
N GLN A 35 11.33 8.13 11.50
CA GLN A 35 11.36 6.97 12.39
C GLN A 35 11.51 5.65 11.60
N LEU A 36 10.69 5.46 10.57
CA LEU A 36 10.72 4.23 9.76
C LEU A 36 12.04 4.06 9.01
N VAL A 37 12.61 5.17 8.50
CA VAL A 37 13.94 5.14 7.86
C VAL A 37 15.03 4.79 8.87
N ALA A 38 14.98 5.37 10.08
CA ALA A 38 15.94 5.04 11.13
C ALA A 38 15.88 3.56 11.50
N ASP A 39 14.68 3.03 11.72
CA ASP A 39 14.46 1.63 12.09
C ASP A 39 14.90 0.68 10.96
N GLY A 40 14.51 0.96 9.72
CA GLY A 40 14.84 0.13 8.56
C GLY A 40 16.31 0.17 8.15
N SER A 41 17.08 1.17 8.58
CA SER A 41 18.51 1.30 8.24
C SER A 41 19.43 0.34 9.00
N ASN A 42 18.95 -0.34 10.04
CA ASN A 42 19.78 -1.19 10.89
C ASN A 42 20.18 -2.51 10.21
N SER A 43 19.26 -3.13 9.46
CA SER A 43 19.51 -4.40 8.77
C SER A 43 18.49 -4.62 7.64
N LEU A 44 18.78 -5.60 6.75
CA LEU A 44 17.82 -6.05 5.75
C LEU A 44 16.53 -6.58 6.41
N ALA A 45 16.67 -7.32 7.51
CA ALA A 45 15.52 -7.83 8.25
C ALA A 45 14.63 -6.70 8.78
N ASP A 46 15.24 -5.65 9.34
CA ASP A 46 14.51 -4.50 9.85
C ASP A 46 13.86 -3.69 8.71
N ALA A 47 14.57 -3.51 7.60
CA ALA A 47 13.98 -2.88 6.40
C ALA A 47 12.75 -3.64 5.89
N LEU A 48 12.79 -4.98 5.86
CA LEU A 48 11.66 -5.81 5.44
C LEU A 48 10.49 -5.75 6.44
N ARG A 49 10.79 -5.70 7.75
CA ARG A 49 9.77 -5.52 8.80
C ARG A 49 9.11 -4.15 8.71
N VAL A 50 9.90 -3.11 8.50
CA VAL A 50 9.39 -1.74 8.29
C VAL A 50 8.52 -1.68 7.04
N GLY A 51 8.96 -2.28 5.93
CA GLY A 51 8.15 -2.36 4.72
C GLY A 51 6.81 -3.05 4.97
N ALA A 52 6.78 -4.18 5.67
CA ALA A 52 5.55 -4.86 6.02
C ALA A 52 4.63 -4.01 6.93
N ALA A 53 5.20 -3.32 7.92
CA ALA A 53 4.45 -2.44 8.83
C ALA A 53 3.81 -1.24 8.09
N ILE A 54 4.51 -0.66 7.10
CA ILE A 54 3.96 0.40 6.24
C ILE A 54 2.73 -0.11 5.49
N GLU A 55 2.80 -1.30 4.90
CA GLU A 55 1.67 -1.85 4.14
C GLU A 55 0.47 -2.17 5.04
N GLU A 56 0.68 -2.57 6.31
CA GLU A 56 -0.42 -2.71 7.27
C GLU A 56 -1.11 -1.36 7.55
N ILE A 57 -0.33 -0.30 7.75
CA ILE A 57 -0.85 1.06 7.97
C ILE A 57 -1.64 1.52 6.75
N ASP A 58 -1.11 1.32 5.54
CA ASP A 58 -1.77 1.69 4.29
C ASP A 58 -3.09 0.95 4.10
N ILE A 59 -3.15 -0.35 4.40
CA ILE A 59 -4.38 -1.14 4.32
C ILE A 59 -5.46 -0.55 5.24
N LEU A 60 -5.12 -0.26 6.49
CA LEU A 60 -6.07 0.28 7.47
C LEU A 60 -6.54 1.69 7.10
N ASP A 61 -5.62 2.57 6.66
CA ASP A 61 -5.99 3.93 6.23
C ASP A 61 -6.90 3.90 4.99
N LEU A 62 -6.58 3.05 4.01
CA LEU A 62 -7.38 2.90 2.79
C LEU A 62 -8.76 2.31 3.09
N GLU A 63 -8.89 1.32 3.97
CA GLU A 63 -10.19 0.81 4.43
C GLU A 63 -11.04 1.93 5.03
N GLU A 64 -10.47 2.72 5.94
CA GLU A 64 -11.17 3.86 6.55
C GLU A 64 -11.59 4.89 5.50
N ARG A 65 -10.71 5.25 4.56
CA ARG A 65 -11.00 6.24 3.50
C ARG A 65 -12.05 5.76 2.52
N ILE A 66 -12.05 4.48 2.15
CA ILE A 66 -13.09 3.89 1.30
C ILE A 66 -14.46 4.01 1.98
N ALA A 67 -14.54 3.76 3.28
CA ALA A 67 -15.79 3.88 4.03
C ALA A 67 -16.30 5.32 4.17
N GLN A 68 -15.42 6.33 4.05
CA GLN A 68 -15.75 7.74 4.20
C GLN A 68 -16.19 8.43 2.91
N THR A 69 -16.01 7.82 1.74
CA THR A 69 -16.34 8.44 0.45
C THR A 69 -17.48 7.73 -0.27
N ASP A 70 -18.35 8.50 -0.93
CA ASP A 70 -19.39 8.04 -1.83
C ASP A 70 -18.98 8.16 -3.32
N LYS A 71 -17.77 8.62 -3.60
CA LYS A 71 -17.26 8.86 -4.96
C LYS A 71 -16.68 7.57 -5.53
N ALA A 72 -17.36 7.01 -6.53
CA ALA A 72 -16.96 5.73 -7.15
C ALA A 72 -15.56 5.74 -7.76
N ASP A 73 -15.09 6.87 -8.30
CA ASP A 73 -13.76 7.01 -8.86
C ASP A 73 -12.67 7.05 -7.77
N ILE A 74 -12.95 7.65 -6.62
CA ILE A 74 -12.06 7.63 -5.46
C ILE A 74 -12.01 6.22 -4.87
N GLN A 75 -13.17 5.58 -4.66
CA GLN A 75 -13.25 4.21 -4.17
C GLN A 75 -12.43 3.26 -5.05
N LEU A 76 -12.58 3.34 -6.37
CA LEU A 76 -11.83 2.49 -7.32
C LEU A 76 -10.31 2.67 -7.18
N VAL A 77 -9.83 3.91 -7.06
CA VAL A 77 -8.39 4.18 -6.88
C VAL A 77 -7.91 3.61 -5.55
N TYR A 78 -8.65 3.83 -4.47
CA TYR A 78 -8.28 3.32 -3.15
C TYR A 78 -8.31 1.80 -3.06
N GLU A 79 -9.29 1.13 -3.67
CA GLU A 79 -9.36 -0.33 -3.76
C GLU A 79 -8.16 -0.91 -4.52
N ASN A 80 -7.74 -0.27 -5.61
CA ASN A 80 -6.56 -0.69 -6.35
C ASN A 80 -5.26 -0.48 -5.56
N LEU A 81 -5.14 0.62 -4.82
CA LEU A 81 -4.01 0.87 -3.92
C LEU A 81 -3.98 -0.19 -2.80
N MET A 82 -5.11 -0.45 -2.15
CA MET A 82 -5.23 -1.46 -1.10
C MET A 82 -4.88 -2.88 -1.61
N THR A 83 -5.28 -3.22 -2.84
CA THR A 83 -4.84 -4.45 -3.51
C THR A 83 -3.32 -4.50 -3.67
N GLY A 84 -2.69 -3.38 -4.04
CA GLY A 84 -1.25 -3.24 -4.10
C GLY A 84 -0.59 -3.47 -2.74
N SER A 85 -1.07 -2.81 -1.69
CA SER A 85 -0.54 -2.93 -0.33
C SER A 85 -0.67 -4.35 0.22
N ARG A 86 -1.78 -5.06 -0.04
CA ARG A 86 -1.89 -6.48 0.33
C ARG A 86 -0.87 -7.36 -0.40
N ASN A 87 -0.60 -7.09 -1.68
CA ASN A 87 0.42 -7.82 -2.44
C ASN A 87 1.84 -7.53 -1.92
N HIS A 88 2.13 -6.27 -1.59
CA HIS A 88 3.42 -5.86 -1.03
C HIS A 88 3.63 -6.48 0.35
N LEU A 89 2.61 -6.51 1.22
CA LEU A 89 2.68 -7.17 2.53
C LEU A 89 3.07 -8.64 2.38
N ARG A 90 2.44 -9.39 1.45
CA ARG A 90 2.82 -10.77 1.13
C ARG A 90 4.29 -10.87 0.69
N ALA A 91 4.73 -9.94 -0.16
CA ALA A 91 6.10 -9.94 -0.68
C ALA A 91 7.13 -9.67 0.42
N PHE A 92 6.92 -8.65 1.26
CA PHE A 92 7.82 -8.32 2.36
C PHE A 92 7.93 -9.47 3.37
N THR A 93 6.81 -10.02 3.81
CA THR A 93 6.78 -11.10 4.80
C THR A 93 7.38 -12.41 4.27
N SER A 94 7.08 -12.76 3.00
CA SER A 94 7.69 -13.92 2.33
C SER A 94 9.20 -13.73 2.15
N THR A 95 9.65 -12.53 1.79
CA THR A 95 11.08 -12.23 1.61
C THR A 95 11.81 -12.27 2.94
N LEU A 96 11.23 -11.73 4.01
CA LEU A 96 11.79 -11.82 5.36
C LEU A 96 12.04 -13.29 5.74
N GLY A 97 11.02 -14.14 5.61
CA GLY A 97 11.14 -15.56 5.92
C GLY A 97 12.23 -16.27 5.10
N LYS A 98 12.31 -15.98 3.80
CA LYS A 98 13.31 -16.58 2.91
C LYS A 98 14.74 -16.12 3.19
N GLN A 99 14.93 -14.86 3.55
CA GLN A 99 16.24 -14.25 3.73
C GLN A 99 16.82 -14.48 5.13
N THR A 100 15.95 -14.52 6.15
CA THR A 100 16.40 -14.56 7.55
C THR A 100 15.89 -15.77 8.32
N GLY A 101 14.87 -16.45 7.84
CA GLY A 101 14.15 -17.49 8.58
C GLY A 101 13.14 -16.94 9.60
N ASP A 102 13.02 -15.62 9.72
CA ASP A 102 12.11 -14.99 10.68
C ASP A 102 10.66 -15.01 10.17
N ILE A 103 9.74 -15.13 11.12
CA ILE A 103 8.30 -14.99 10.85
C ILE A 103 7.87 -13.58 11.26
N TYR A 104 7.29 -12.83 10.32
CA TYR A 104 6.71 -11.53 10.60
C TYR A 104 5.49 -11.67 11.53
N GLN A 105 5.42 -10.80 12.53
CA GLN A 105 4.26 -10.68 13.40
C GLN A 105 3.56 -9.35 13.07
N PRO A 106 2.24 -9.36 12.81
CA PRO A 106 1.52 -8.12 12.48
C PRO A 106 1.61 -7.13 13.64
N GLN A 107 1.81 -5.86 13.31
CA GLN A 107 1.97 -4.79 14.28
C GLN A 107 0.73 -3.89 14.38
N TYR A 108 -0.05 -3.79 13.31
CA TYR A 108 -1.20 -2.91 13.20
C TYR A 108 -2.48 -3.65 12.84
N LEU A 109 -2.41 -4.62 11.91
CA LEU A 109 -3.55 -5.45 11.54
C LEU A 109 -3.93 -6.42 12.66
N ASP A 110 -5.22 -6.71 12.75
CA ASP A 110 -5.68 -7.87 13.53
C ASP A 110 -5.01 -9.15 13.00
N PRO A 111 -4.55 -10.05 13.89
CA PRO A 111 -3.83 -11.26 13.47
C PRO A 111 -4.61 -12.15 12.50
N ILE A 112 -5.94 -12.22 12.61
CA ILE A 112 -6.78 -13.01 11.70
C ILE A 112 -6.83 -12.34 10.31
N ALA A 113 -7.01 -11.03 10.27
CA ALA A 113 -7.00 -10.26 9.01
C ALA A 113 -5.65 -10.39 8.30
N TYR A 114 -4.56 -10.27 9.04
CA TYR A 114 -3.21 -10.49 8.52
C TYR A 114 -3.05 -11.90 7.91
N GLU A 115 -3.42 -12.93 8.65
CA GLU A 115 -3.31 -14.33 8.18
C GLU A 115 -4.10 -14.56 6.89
N VAL A 116 -5.31 -14.03 6.80
CA VAL A 116 -6.13 -14.09 5.58
C VAL A 116 -5.41 -13.45 4.40
N ILE A 117 -4.76 -12.31 4.60
CA ILE A 117 -4.03 -11.62 3.54
C ILE A 117 -2.83 -12.45 3.08
N VAL A 118 -1.95 -12.86 3.99
CA VAL A 118 -0.67 -13.48 3.62
C VAL A 118 -0.81 -14.91 3.09
N THR A 119 -1.90 -15.61 3.42
CA THR A 119 -2.20 -16.94 2.91
C THR A 119 -3.00 -16.94 1.60
N SER A 120 -3.57 -15.80 1.23
CA SER A 120 -4.32 -15.64 -0.03
C SER A 120 -3.38 -15.49 -1.23
N PRO A 121 -3.81 -15.89 -2.45
CA PRO A 121 -3.05 -15.65 -3.67
C PRO A 121 -2.83 -14.15 -3.94
N THR A 122 -1.82 -13.85 -4.76
CA THR A 122 -1.61 -12.49 -5.30
C THR A 122 -2.86 -12.01 -6.02
N GLU A 123 -3.29 -10.79 -5.71
CA GLU A 123 -4.47 -10.17 -6.27
C GLU A 123 -4.15 -9.38 -7.54
N THR A 124 -5.10 -9.32 -8.47
CA THR A 124 -5.02 -8.47 -9.66
C THR A 124 -5.95 -7.27 -9.47
N GLY A 125 -5.45 -6.05 -9.69
CA GLY A 125 -6.25 -4.83 -9.58
C GLY A 125 -7.43 -4.80 -10.57
N SER A 126 -8.52 -4.15 -10.18
CA SER A 126 -9.71 -3.94 -11.01
C SER A 126 -9.43 -2.89 -12.09
N GLY A 127 -8.93 -3.31 -13.25
CA GLY A 127 -8.69 -2.36 -14.33
C GLY A 127 -7.85 -2.95 -15.45
N GLY A 128 -8.46 -3.78 -16.30
CA GLY A 128 -7.76 -4.27 -17.48
C GLY A 128 -8.37 -5.49 -18.17
N GLN A 129 -9.68 -5.63 -18.19
CA GLN A 129 -10.30 -6.51 -19.17
C GLN A 129 -10.42 -5.77 -20.51
N GLY A 130 -9.30 -5.65 -21.21
CA GLY A 130 -9.28 -5.40 -22.64
C GLY A 130 -9.82 -6.64 -23.34
N ARG A 131 -11.11 -6.63 -23.65
CA ARG A 131 -11.73 -7.59 -24.57
C ARG A 131 -11.05 -7.52 -25.92
N GLY A 132 -10.10 -8.39 -26.16
CA GLY A 132 -9.66 -8.76 -27.50
C GLY A 132 -10.60 -9.82 -28.05
N GLN A 133 -11.78 -9.44 -28.55
CA GLN A 133 -12.52 -10.28 -29.47
C GLN A 133 -11.82 -10.21 -30.83
N ARG A 134 -11.03 -11.25 -31.16
CA ARG A 134 -10.73 -11.57 -32.56
C ARG A 134 -11.84 -12.47 -33.06
N GLN A 135 -12.75 -11.91 -33.83
CA GLN A 135 -13.52 -12.68 -34.80
C GLN A 135 -12.57 -13.02 -35.95
N GLY A 136 -12.30 -14.30 -36.15
CA GLY A 136 -11.68 -14.84 -37.33
C GLY A 136 -12.78 -15.37 -38.25
N GLN A 137 -12.79 -14.86 -39.46
CA GLN A 137 -13.39 -15.55 -40.60
C GLN A 137 -12.39 -16.56 -41.15
#